data_00c1f5d53482fdc01ec8bf9e98ee845f
#
_entry.id   00c1f5d53482fdc01ec8bf9e98ee845f
#
_cell.length_a   1.000
_cell.length_b   1.000
_cell.length_c   1.000
_cell.angle_alpha   90.00
_cell.angle_beta   90.00
_cell.angle_gamma   90.00
#
_symmetry.space_group_name_H-M   'P 1'
#
loop_
_entity.id
_entity.type
_entity.pdbx_description
1 polymer ?
#
loop_
_entity_poly.entity_id
_entity_poly.type
_entity_poly.pdbx_seq_one_letter_code
_entity_poly.pdbx_strand_id
1 'polypeptide(L)'
;FRYAGFKQAKEAFDNVQKPIVAAIHGTALGGGLEVAMCCHYRVAVASAKFGQPEVNLGLIPGAGGTQRLPRLVGIPKALEMIATGKPINAQDALANGLIDEIVPGDLKDGAMAFIKTLLAQGKTVRRTRDLTDKITGDFAPVFAFAKGQNMRGFEAPLDAIKAVEAVTSMSFDQGIQNEHDIFE
;
A
#
# COMPACT_ATOMS: atom_id res chain seq x y z
N PHE A 1 13.87 -0.90 18.04
CA PHE A 1 14.05 -1.33 16.63
C PHE A 1 14.69 -0.20 15.86
N ARG A 2 15.90 -0.41 15.32
CA ARG A 2 16.57 0.64 14.54
C ARG A 2 15.99 0.65 13.12
N TYR A 3 15.11 1.58 12.85
CA TYR A 3 14.45 1.87 11.57
C TYR A 3 15.40 2.19 10.40
N ALA A 4 16.68 2.48 10.66
CA ALA A 4 17.63 2.93 9.65
C ALA A 4 17.79 1.96 8.46
N GLY A 5 17.86 0.65 8.71
CA GLY A 5 18.02 -0.33 7.63
C GLY A 5 16.80 -0.46 6.73
N PHE A 6 15.58 -0.33 7.29
CA PHE A 6 14.35 -0.43 6.50
C PHE A 6 14.10 0.84 5.67
N LYS A 7 14.45 2.01 6.19
CA LYS A 7 14.43 3.27 5.43
C LYS A 7 15.37 3.18 4.22
N GLN A 8 16.61 2.75 4.42
CA GLN A 8 17.58 2.56 3.33
C GLN A 8 17.10 1.57 2.27
N ALA A 9 16.47 0.45 2.70
CA ALA A 9 15.90 -0.51 1.76
C ALA A 9 14.78 0.11 0.90
N LYS A 10 13.86 0.88 1.50
CA LYS A 10 12.79 1.58 0.76
C LYS A 10 13.35 2.60 -0.23
N GLU A 11 14.35 3.37 0.17
CA GLU A 11 15.04 4.32 -0.70
C GLU A 11 15.73 3.62 -1.87
N ALA A 12 16.31 2.43 -1.63
CA ALA A 12 16.89 1.63 -2.70
C ALA A 12 15.86 1.20 -3.74
N PHE A 13 14.64 0.78 -3.32
CA PHE A 13 13.52 0.48 -4.25
C PHE A 13 13.10 1.70 -5.07
N ASP A 14 13.00 2.87 -4.43
CA ASP A 14 12.61 4.11 -5.10
C ASP A 14 13.66 4.59 -6.12
N ASN A 15 14.94 4.23 -5.92
CA ASN A 15 16.06 4.66 -6.80
C ASN A 15 16.40 3.70 -7.93
N VAL A 16 15.89 2.47 -7.91
CA VAL A 16 16.14 1.47 -8.97
C VAL A 16 15.56 1.93 -10.31
N GLN A 17 16.35 1.80 -11.37
CA GLN A 17 15.96 2.17 -12.72
C GLN A 17 15.41 0.99 -13.55
N LYS A 18 15.44 -0.22 -13.02
CA LYS A 18 14.83 -1.41 -13.63
C LYS A 18 13.51 -1.73 -12.95
N PRO A 19 12.48 -2.17 -13.67
CA PRO A 19 11.22 -2.56 -13.03
C PRO A 19 11.42 -3.74 -12.08
N ILE A 20 10.89 -3.60 -10.88
CA ILE A 20 10.83 -4.66 -9.86
C ILE A 20 9.39 -5.12 -9.75
N VAL A 21 9.18 -6.43 -9.84
CA VAL A 21 7.86 -7.07 -9.68
C VAL A 21 7.85 -7.87 -8.38
N ALA A 22 6.93 -7.54 -7.48
CA ALA A 22 6.64 -8.40 -6.33
C ALA A 22 5.77 -9.57 -6.80
N ALA A 23 6.25 -10.79 -6.63
CA ALA A 23 5.50 -12.01 -6.88
C ALA A 23 4.98 -12.56 -5.53
N ILE A 24 3.68 -12.48 -5.29
CA ILE A 24 3.08 -12.66 -3.98
C ILE A 24 2.38 -14.01 -3.91
N HIS A 25 2.87 -14.86 -3.01
CA HIS A 25 2.29 -16.15 -2.67
C HIS A 25 1.75 -16.12 -1.23
N GLY A 26 0.50 -16.52 -1.04
CA GLY A 26 -0.10 -16.55 0.30
C GLY A 26 -0.55 -15.18 0.81
N THR A 27 -0.14 -14.78 2.01
CA THR A 27 -0.59 -13.52 2.64
C THR A 27 0.50 -12.46 2.64
N ALA A 28 0.18 -11.26 2.13
CA ALA A 28 0.99 -10.05 2.29
C ALA A 28 0.26 -9.10 3.24
N LEU A 29 0.68 -9.09 4.51
CA LEU A 29 0.06 -8.31 5.58
C LEU A 29 1.07 -7.37 6.21
N GLY A 30 0.61 -6.19 6.66
CA GLY A 30 1.43 -5.22 7.38
C GLY A 30 2.71 -4.88 6.62
N GLY A 31 3.86 -4.93 7.30
CA GLY A 31 5.17 -4.68 6.72
C GLY A 31 5.47 -5.49 5.45
N GLY A 32 4.94 -6.70 5.32
CA GLY A 32 5.07 -7.51 4.10
C GLY A 32 4.36 -6.86 2.90
N LEU A 33 3.16 -6.31 3.10
CA LEU A 33 2.46 -5.55 2.06
C LEU A 33 3.16 -4.22 1.80
N GLU A 34 3.67 -3.55 2.83
CA GLU A 34 4.40 -2.29 2.69
C GLU A 34 5.65 -2.44 1.82
N VAL A 35 6.41 -3.53 1.98
CA VAL A 35 7.54 -3.87 1.09
C VAL A 35 7.06 -4.16 -0.32
N ALA A 36 5.99 -4.93 -0.50
CA ALA A 36 5.44 -5.20 -1.83
C ALA A 36 4.99 -3.92 -2.56
N MET A 37 4.46 -2.94 -1.82
CA MET A 37 4.09 -1.62 -2.36
C MET A 37 5.28 -0.72 -2.70
N CYS A 38 6.50 -1.02 -2.23
CA CYS A 38 7.72 -0.37 -2.69
C CYS A 38 8.14 -0.85 -4.09
N CYS A 39 7.76 -2.08 -4.48
CA CYS A 39 7.98 -2.57 -5.84
C CYS A 39 7.16 -1.79 -6.87
N HIS A 40 7.63 -1.77 -8.12
CA HIS A 40 6.96 -1.05 -9.20
C HIS A 40 5.66 -1.72 -9.63
N TYR A 41 5.64 -3.05 -9.65
CA TYR A 41 4.50 -3.88 -10.03
C TYR A 41 4.32 -5.03 -9.02
N ARG A 42 3.13 -5.59 -9.00
CA ARG A 42 2.75 -6.69 -8.08
C ARG A 42 1.91 -7.70 -8.84
N VAL A 43 2.32 -8.95 -8.81
CA VAL A 43 1.51 -10.07 -9.30
C VAL A 43 1.30 -11.07 -8.17
N ALA A 44 0.21 -11.82 -8.20
CA ALA A 44 -0.12 -12.73 -7.12
C ALA A 44 -0.82 -13.99 -7.59
N VAL A 45 -0.77 -15.04 -6.77
CA VAL A 45 -1.65 -16.20 -6.95
C VAL A 45 -3.09 -15.88 -6.52
N ALA A 46 -4.07 -16.58 -7.06
CA ALA A 46 -5.49 -16.34 -6.77
C ALA A 46 -5.87 -16.51 -5.28
N SER A 47 -5.13 -17.32 -4.53
CA SER A 47 -5.34 -17.54 -3.10
C SER A 47 -4.71 -16.48 -2.20
N ALA A 48 -3.96 -15.53 -2.75
CA ALA A 48 -3.28 -14.49 -1.98
C ALA A 48 -4.28 -13.55 -1.26
N LYS A 49 -3.85 -13.05 -0.09
CA LYS A 49 -4.59 -12.07 0.70
C LYS A 49 -3.69 -10.89 1.04
N PHE A 50 -4.29 -9.70 1.15
CA PHE A 50 -3.59 -8.43 1.33
C PHE A 50 -4.27 -7.62 2.43
N GLY A 51 -3.51 -6.98 3.30
CA GLY A 51 -4.08 -6.15 4.35
C GLY A 51 -3.06 -5.38 5.17
N GLN A 52 -3.57 -4.41 5.92
CA GLN A 52 -2.84 -3.61 6.90
C GLN A 52 -3.52 -3.78 8.27
N PRO A 53 -3.23 -4.89 8.99
CA PRO A 53 -3.95 -5.24 10.20
C PRO A 53 -3.40 -4.58 11.48
N GLU A 54 -2.50 -3.62 11.36
CA GLU A 54 -1.76 -3.00 12.48
C GLU A 54 -2.69 -2.43 13.56
N VAL A 55 -3.85 -1.89 13.16
CA VAL A 55 -4.84 -1.35 14.11
C VAL A 55 -5.38 -2.39 15.10
N ASN A 56 -5.36 -3.67 14.73
CA ASN A 56 -5.75 -4.76 15.63
C ASN A 56 -4.73 -4.98 16.76
N LEU A 57 -3.54 -4.40 16.64
CA LEU A 57 -2.47 -4.40 17.64
C LEU A 57 -2.35 -3.04 18.35
N GLY A 58 -3.25 -2.10 18.08
CA GLY A 58 -3.18 -0.74 18.61
C GLY A 58 -2.14 0.14 17.94
N LEU A 59 -1.70 -0.23 16.73
CA LEU A 59 -0.69 0.48 15.95
C LEU A 59 -1.28 0.96 14.61
N ILE A 60 -0.53 1.82 13.91
CA ILE A 60 -0.79 2.15 12.51
C ILE A 60 0.27 1.51 11.61
N PRO A 61 0.05 1.39 10.29
CA PRO A 61 1.14 1.07 9.36
C PRO A 61 2.26 2.10 9.49
N GLY A 62 3.51 1.62 9.68
CA GLY A 62 4.64 2.52 9.99
C GLY A 62 5.79 2.43 8.98
N ALA A 63 5.59 1.75 7.85
CA ALA A 63 6.62 1.60 6.83
C ALA A 63 6.22 2.18 5.46
N GLY A 64 5.32 3.15 5.47
CA GLY A 64 4.81 3.84 4.29
C GLY A 64 3.44 3.33 3.83
N GLY A 65 2.78 2.46 4.60
CA GLY A 65 1.49 1.88 4.26
C GLY A 65 0.39 2.93 4.11
N THR A 66 0.31 3.89 5.02
CA THR A 66 -0.67 4.97 4.99
C THR A 66 -0.48 5.92 3.79
N GLN A 67 0.71 5.94 3.21
CA GLN A 67 1.05 6.79 2.08
C GLN A 67 1.01 6.04 0.74
N ARG A 68 1.42 4.76 0.70
CA ARG A 68 1.47 3.98 -0.54
C ARG A 68 0.13 3.34 -0.89
N LEU A 69 -0.60 2.82 0.10
CA LEU A 69 -1.86 2.13 -0.16
C LEU A 69 -2.90 3.02 -0.84
N PRO A 70 -3.19 4.27 -0.35
CA PRO A 70 -4.18 5.12 -0.99
C PRO A 70 -3.79 5.53 -2.43
N ARG A 71 -2.51 5.60 -2.76
CA ARG A 71 -2.03 5.85 -4.12
C ARG A 71 -2.32 4.69 -5.07
N LEU A 72 -2.42 3.48 -4.56
CA LEU A 72 -2.72 2.28 -5.36
C LEU A 72 -4.22 1.98 -5.46
N VAL A 73 -4.94 2.04 -4.34
CA VAL A 73 -6.34 1.59 -4.26
C VAL A 73 -7.36 2.73 -4.14
N GLY A 74 -6.90 3.96 -3.99
CA GLY A 74 -7.74 5.11 -3.68
C GLY A 74 -8.00 5.26 -2.17
N ILE A 75 -8.34 6.48 -1.76
CA ILE A 75 -8.52 6.83 -0.34
C ILE A 75 -9.63 6.02 0.33
N PRO A 76 -10.85 5.86 -0.25
CA PRO A 76 -11.92 5.12 0.41
C PRO A 76 -11.53 3.67 0.72
N LYS A 77 -10.91 2.98 -0.24
CA LYS A 77 -10.49 1.59 -0.06
C LYS A 77 -9.32 1.45 0.91
N ALA A 78 -8.38 2.38 0.86
CA ALA A 78 -7.27 2.41 1.81
C ALA A 78 -7.76 2.61 3.26
N LEU A 79 -8.69 3.52 3.49
CA LEU A 79 -9.31 3.72 4.80
C LEU A 79 -10.04 2.47 5.29
N GLU A 80 -10.81 1.81 4.41
CA GLU A 80 -11.44 0.53 4.76
C GLU A 80 -10.42 -0.50 5.24
N MET A 81 -9.33 -0.70 4.48
CA MET A 81 -8.33 -1.71 4.80
C MET A 81 -7.52 -1.37 6.05
N ILE A 82 -7.10 -0.10 6.20
CA ILE A 82 -6.24 0.34 7.30
C ILE A 82 -7.03 0.50 8.59
N ALA A 83 -8.17 1.21 8.57
CA ALA A 83 -8.93 1.50 9.78
C ALA A 83 -9.67 0.28 10.34
N THR A 84 -9.99 -0.72 9.51
CA THR A 84 -10.62 -1.97 9.98
C THR A 84 -9.64 -3.11 10.20
N GLY A 85 -8.44 -3.03 9.61
CA GLY A 85 -7.46 -4.11 9.63
C GLY A 85 -7.90 -5.37 8.89
N LYS A 86 -8.99 -5.32 8.11
CA LYS A 86 -9.53 -6.49 7.38
C LYS A 86 -8.76 -6.72 6.08
N PRO A 87 -8.29 -7.96 5.83
CA PRO A 87 -7.64 -8.29 4.58
C PRO A 87 -8.65 -8.42 3.43
N ILE A 88 -8.18 -8.15 2.21
CA ILE A 88 -8.90 -8.39 0.96
C ILE A 88 -8.30 -9.58 0.20
N ASN A 89 -9.07 -10.19 -0.69
CA ASN A 89 -8.63 -11.28 -1.56
C ASN A 89 -7.94 -10.74 -2.83
N ALA A 90 -7.39 -11.65 -3.64
CA ALA A 90 -6.66 -11.28 -4.86
C ALA A 90 -7.56 -10.62 -5.92
N GLN A 91 -8.83 -11.01 -6.03
CA GLN A 91 -9.76 -10.41 -6.99
C GLN A 91 -10.06 -8.95 -6.62
N ASP A 92 -10.33 -8.70 -5.33
CA ASP A 92 -10.54 -7.33 -4.84
C ASP A 92 -9.26 -6.49 -4.98
N ALA A 93 -8.09 -7.09 -4.72
CA ALA A 93 -6.81 -6.43 -4.88
C ALA A 93 -6.55 -6.02 -6.34
N LEU A 94 -6.88 -6.90 -7.29
CA LEU A 94 -6.78 -6.61 -8.72
C LEU A 94 -7.78 -5.52 -9.14
N ALA A 95 -9.04 -5.66 -8.74
CA ALA A 95 -10.10 -4.71 -9.09
C ALA A 95 -9.82 -3.28 -8.60
N ASN A 96 -9.16 -3.14 -7.44
CA ASN A 96 -8.79 -1.85 -6.86
C ASN A 96 -7.40 -1.35 -7.31
N GLY A 97 -6.61 -2.15 -8.03
CA GLY A 97 -5.29 -1.78 -8.54
C GLY A 97 -4.17 -1.92 -7.50
N LEU A 98 -4.39 -2.70 -6.43
CA LEU A 98 -3.32 -3.06 -5.49
C LEU A 98 -2.32 -4.01 -6.15
N ILE A 99 -2.80 -4.96 -6.95
CA ILE A 99 -1.97 -5.82 -7.79
C ILE A 99 -2.30 -5.60 -9.27
N ASP A 100 -1.37 -5.99 -10.14
CA ASP A 100 -1.45 -5.79 -11.59
C ASP A 100 -1.96 -7.02 -12.33
N GLU A 101 -1.75 -8.22 -11.77
CA GLU A 101 -2.18 -9.48 -12.39
C GLU A 101 -2.35 -10.58 -11.34
N ILE A 102 -3.34 -11.46 -11.59
CA ILE A 102 -3.45 -12.75 -10.90
C ILE A 102 -2.86 -13.80 -11.84
N VAL A 103 -1.76 -14.41 -11.39
CA VAL A 103 -1.01 -15.39 -12.16
C VAL A 103 -1.66 -16.77 -12.03
N PRO A 104 -2.02 -17.41 -13.14
CA PRO A 104 -2.41 -18.82 -13.13
C PRO A 104 -1.17 -19.73 -13.12
N GLY A 105 -1.22 -20.83 -12.37
CA GLY A 105 -0.15 -21.82 -12.34
C GLY A 105 1.08 -21.40 -11.52
N ASP A 106 2.27 -21.63 -12.03
CA ASP A 106 3.51 -21.31 -11.33
C ASP A 106 3.74 -19.80 -11.24
N LEU A 107 3.91 -19.30 -10.01
CA LEU A 107 4.04 -17.87 -9.74
C LEU A 107 5.31 -17.27 -10.33
N LYS A 108 6.43 -18.02 -10.31
CA LYS A 108 7.71 -17.53 -10.85
C LYS A 108 7.62 -17.39 -12.37
N ASP A 109 7.08 -18.39 -13.03
CA ASP A 109 6.92 -18.39 -14.49
C ASP A 109 5.95 -17.28 -14.92
N GLY A 110 4.85 -17.10 -14.21
CA GLY A 110 3.90 -16.02 -14.46
C GLY A 110 4.50 -14.64 -14.23
N ALA A 111 5.24 -14.42 -13.14
CA ALA A 111 5.93 -13.16 -12.89
C ALA A 111 6.98 -12.86 -13.96
N MET A 112 7.68 -13.88 -14.46
CA MET A 112 8.64 -13.76 -15.56
C MET A 112 7.95 -13.43 -16.89
N ALA A 113 6.78 -14.02 -17.17
CA ALA A 113 5.97 -13.69 -18.34
C ALA A 113 5.46 -12.24 -18.26
N PHE A 114 4.94 -11.84 -17.08
CA PHE A 114 4.46 -10.49 -16.83
C PHE A 114 5.55 -9.44 -17.08
N ILE A 115 6.76 -9.61 -16.54
CA ILE A 115 7.83 -8.63 -16.73
C ILE A 115 8.31 -8.57 -18.20
N LYS A 116 8.34 -9.71 -18.92
CA LYS A 116 8.65 -9.72 -20.35
C LYS A 116 7.63 -8.92 -21.16
N THR A 117 6.35 -9.06 -20.83
CA THR A 117 5.26 -8.30 -21.45
C THR A 117 5.39 -6.80 -21.18
N LEU A 118 5.70 -6.40 -19.93
CA LEU A 118 5.96 -5.00 -19.58
C LEU A 118 7.09 -4.40 -20.41
N LEU A 119 8.21 -5.10 -20.50
CA LEU A 119 9.38 -4.65 -21.26
C LEU A 119 9.08 -4.55 -22.76
N ALA A 120 8.36 -5.52 -23.32
CA ALA A 120 7.93 -5.49 -24.73
C ALA A 120 6.99 -4.31 -25.04
N GLN A 121 6.22 -3.85 -24.06
CA GLN A 121 5.35 -2.67 -24.17
C GLN A 121 6.10 -1.35 -23.92
N GLY A 122 7.41 -1.38 -23.71
CA GLY A 122 8.20 -0.19 -23.35
C GLY A 122 7.91 0.37 -21.96
N LYS A 123 7.21 -0.38 -21.12
CA LYS A 123 6.92 0.05 -19.74
C LYS A 123 8.16 -0.09 -18.88
N THR A 124 8.40 0.93 -18.07
CA THR A 124 9.58 1.05 -17.19
C THR A 124 9.17 1.06 -15.73
N VAL A 125 9.94 1.71 -14.89
CA VAL A 125 9.62 1.89 -13.47
C VAL A 125 8.34 2.71 -13.27
N ARG A 126 7.48 2.25 -12.37
CA ARG A 126 6.26 2.93 -11.90
C ARG A 126 6.34 3.02 -10.38
N ARG A 127 6.87 4.11 -9.88
CA ARG A 127 7.03 4.29 -8.44
C ARG A 127 5.69 4.63 -7.81
N THR A 128 5.29 3.85 -6.80
CA THR A 128 4.03 4.09 -6.08
C THR A 128 3.98 5.49 -5.45
N ARG A 129 5.14 6.01 -5.00
CA ARG A 129 5.24 7.35 -4.40
C ARG A 129 4.85 8.48 -5.35
N ASP A 130 5.00 8.27 -6.66
CA ASP A 130 4.74 9.29 -7.69
C ASP A 130 3.30 9.26 -8.22
N LEU A 131 2.50 8.26 -7.83
CA LEU A 131 1.11 8.14 -8.26
C LEU A 131 0.22 9.14 -7.52
N THR A 132 -0.58 9.92 -8.26
CA THR A 132 -1.46 10.95 -7.70
C THR A 132 -2.92 10.81 -8.13
N ASP A 133 -3.21 10.04 -9.16
CA ASP A 133 -4.53 9.97 -9.81
C ASP A 133 -5.67 9.62 -8.83
N LYS A 134 -5.40 8.74 -7.85
CA LYS A 134 -6.39 8.24 -6.90
C LYS A 134 -6.45 9.02 -5.58
N ILE A 135 -5.58 10.02 -5.41
CA ILE A 135 -5.50 10.85 -4.21
C ILE A 135 -5.76 12.33 -4.48
N THR A 136 -6.07 12.68 -5.73
CA THR A 136 -6.39 14.04 -6.14
C THR A 136 -7.91 14.23 -6.18
N GLY A 137 -8.42 15.22 -5.45
CA GLY A 137 -9.85 15.51 -5.37
C GLY A 137 -10.27 15.96 -3.98
N ASP A 138 -11.57 16.18 -3.80
CA ASP A 138 -12.14 16.48 -2.48
C ASP A 138 -12.55 15.17 -1.76
N PHE A 139 -11.80 14.82 -0.75
CA PHE A 139 -12.05 13.65 0.10
C PHE A 139 -12.52 14.02 1.51
N ALA A 140 -12.75 15.30 1.79
CA ALA A 140 -13.22 15.76 3.10
C ALA A 140 -14.47 15.00 3.61
N PRO A 141 -15.50 14.74 2.78
CA PRO A 141 -16.65 13.95 3.20
C PRO A 141 -16.30 12.50 3.57
N VAL A 142 -15.35 11.90 2.85
CA VAL A 142 -14.89 10.52 3.12
C VAL A 142 -14.18 10.43 4.46
N PHE A 143 -13.30 11.37 4.76
CA PHE A 143 -12.60 11.45 6.05
C PHE A 143 -13.57 11.77 7.20
N ALA A 144 -14.52 12.68 6.99
CA ALA A 144 -15.54 12.99 7.98
C ALA A 144 -16.38 11.75 8.32
N PHE A 145 -16.80 10.98 7.32
CA PHE A 145 -17.51 9.72 7.51
C PHE A 145 -16.66 8.69 8.27
N ALA A 146 -15.40 8.47 7.87
CA ALA A 146 -14.50 7.53 8.53
C ALA A 146 -14.26 7.90 10.00
N LYS A 147 -14.02 9.18 10.32
CA LYS A 147 -13.85 9.68 11.69
C LYS A 147 -15.15 9.58 12.52
N GLY A 148 -16.30 9.66 11.88
CA GLY A 148 -17.62 9.55 12.52
C GLY A 148 -18.04 8.12 12.87
N GLN A 149 -17.34 7.09 12.38
CA GLN A 149 -17.58 5.71 12.77
C GLN A 149 -17.30 5.54 14.27
N ASN A 150 -18.17 4.80 14.94
CA ASN A 150 -18.07 4.63 16.40
C ASN A 150 -16.89 3.72 16.76
N MET A 151 -15.71 4.31 16.92
CA MET A 151 -14.46 3.64 17.28
C MET A 151 -14.16 3.80 18.79
N ARG A 152 -15.19 3.83 19.64
CA ARG A 152 -15.04 4.06 21.08
C ARG A 152 -14.04 3.07 21.70
N GLY A 153 -12.99 3.63 22.31
CA GLY A 153 -11.93 2.87 22.98
C GLY A 153 -10.77 2.42 22.08
N PHE A 154 -10.73 2.83 20.80
CA PHE A 154 -9.64 2.52 19.88
C PHE A 154 -9.08 3.82 19.28
N GLU A 155 -7.85 4.18 19.67
CA GLU A 155 -7.15 5.36 19.12
C GLU A 155 -6.51 5.05 17.77
N ALA A 156 -5.89 3.88 17.63
CA ALA A 156 -5.16 3.50 16.42
C ALA A 156 -5.94 3.64 15.10
N PRO A 157 -7.23 3.27 14.96
CA PRO A 157 -7.98 3.54 13.74
C PRO A 157 -8.13 5.03 13.44
N LEU A 158 -8.29 5.90 14.44
CA LEU A 158 -8.38 7.35 14.24
C LEU A 158 -7.04 7.93 13.82
N ASP A 159 -5.95 7.46 14.40
CA ASP A 159 -4.59 7.86 14.04
C ASP A 159 -4.21 7.36 12.64
N ALA A 160 -4.63 6.16 12.29
CA ALA A 160 -4.51 5.65 10.93
C ALA A 160 -5.26 6.52 9.90
N ILE A 161 -6.48 6.98 10.23
CA ILE A 161 -7.24 7.91 9.36
C ILE A 161 -6.50 9.24 9.21
N LYS A 162 -5.95 9.82 10.30
CA LYS A 162 -5.16 11.05 10.24
C LYS A 162 -3.92 10.89 9.37
N ALA A 163 -3.20 9.76 9.50
CA ALA A 163 -2.03 9.47 8.69
C ALA A 163 -2.38 9.34 7.19
N VAL A 164 -3.50 8.70 6.85
CA VAL A 164 -3.99 8.63 5.45
C VAL A 164 -4.43 10.00 4.94
N GLU A 165 -5.08 10.83 5.77
CA GLU A 165 -5.54 12.18 5.37
C GLU A 165 -4.37 13.06 4.90
N ALA A 166 -3.19 12.91 5.47
CA ALA A 166 -1.98 13.63 5.06
C ALA A 166 -1.64 13.46 3.57
N VAL A 167 -2.07 12.38 2.93
CA VAL A 167 -1.81 12.10 1.50
C VAL A 167 -2.39 13.15 0.57
N THR A 168 -3.44 13.87 0.99
CA THR A 168 -4.14 14.88 0.19
C THR A 168 -3.51 16.27 0.24
N SER A 169 -2.66 16.53 1.24
CA SER A 169 -2.13 17.88 1.52
C SER A 169 -0.61 17.94 1.64
N MET A 170 0.05 16.81 1.81
CA MET A 170 1.50 16.71 2.03
C MET A 170 2.18 16.04 0.84
N SER A 171 3.45 16.40 0.60
CA SER A 171 4.31 15.61 -0.27
C SER A 171 4.47 14.20 0.27
N PHE A 172 4.90 13.25 -0.57
CA PHE A 172 5.12 11.87 -0.13
C PHE A 172 6.06 11.79 1.08
N ASP A 173 7.18 12.51 1.03
CA ASP A 173 8.19 12.46 2.11
C ASP A 173 7.70 13.10 3.40
N GLN A 174 6.92 14.19 3.31
CA GLN A 174 6.23 14.78 4.47
C GLN A 174 5.17 13.83 5.05
N GLY A 175 4.42 13.14 4.19
CA GLY A 175 3.44 12.13 4.62
C GLY A 175 4.10 10.94 5.31
N ILE A 176 5.26 10.49 4.85
CA ILE A 176 6.06 9.44 5.52
C ILE A 176 6.54 9.91 6.89
N GLN A 177 7.00 11.17 7.01
CA GLN A 177 7.40 11.71 8.31
C GLN A 177 6.20 11.82 9.26
N ASN A 178 5.06 12.31 8.77
CA ASN A 178 3.82 12.37 9.54
C ASN A 178 3.32 10.99 10.00
N GLU A 179 3.43 9.96 9.14
CA GLU A 179 3.14 8.56 9.53
C GLU A 179 4.04 8.12 10.68
N HIS A 180 5.33 8.42 10.60
CA HIS A 180 6.31 8.09 11.63
C HIS A 180 6.01 8.80 12.96
N ASP A 181 5.72 10.10 12.92
CA ASP A 181 5.41 10.92 14.09
C ASP A 181 4.12 10.46 14.82
N ILE A 182 3.16 9.89 14.07
CA ILE A 182 1.93 9.31 14.64
C ILE A 182 2.19 7.90 15.20
N PHE A 183 3.12 7.15 14.57
CA PHE A 183 3.45 5.78 14.97
C PHE A 183 4.20 5.71 16.31
N GLU A 184 5.02 6.70 16.67
CA GLU A 184 5.77 6.82 17.93
C GLU A 184 4.89 7.24 19.11
#